data_92ed41649b9fd9045a26e5b94c82fbc5
#
_entry.id   92ed41649b9fd9045a26e5b94c82fbc5
#
_cell.length_a   1.000
_cell.length_b   1.000
_cell.length_c   1.000
_cell.angle_alpha   90.00
_cell.angle_beta   90.00
_cell.angle_gamma   90.00
#
_symmetry.space_group_name_H-M   'P 1'
#
loop_
_entity.id
_entity.type
_entity.pdbx_description
1 polymer ?
#
loop_
_entity_poly.entity_id
_entity_poly.type
_entity_poly.pdbx_seq_one_letter_code
_entity_poly.pdbx_strand_id
1 'polypeptide(L)'
;MPKDKLKTIYVCNQCGETSPRWLGRCPSCGAWNTMTEDVVAEPAKSSSGRAAAPVRVTGQTSLKPLKLKNVSTTEEKSRIVTGIAELDRVLGGGIVLGSVILIGGEPGIGKSTILLQLCGEVSRTRSVLYVTGEESVRQIKLRAVRLDVPQDNISIVAESDVDEICGLIEQMKPDLVVIDSIQTMRCTDVASSSGTVSQVKESSARFLNVAKTNEIPTFIVGHVNKDGAIAGPKVMEHIVDTVLYFEGDKTLPYRVLRAVKNRYGSTNEIGMFDMTGKGLEQIENPSQVMLEGRPIGISGTCVACVMEGTRPVMSAIQALVTKTAFPSPRRTASGFDYNRMYLLLAVLEKRAGYVFGNQDVYINIIGGLKLDETACDLPVCLAMASSLLDLPVPEKTLAIGEVGLGGEVRSVPHLENRLREAQRVGFDTAIVPKHNLNMLDAAQFPGLRLVGVAYLREAINAIKINK
;
A
#
# COMPACT_ATOMS: atom_id res chain seq x y z
N MET A 1 48.58 -10.21 -14.59
CA MET A 1 47.16 -10.10 -14.34
C MET A 1 46.56 -9.09 -15.33
N PRO A 2 45.69 -9.46 -16.26
CA PRO A 2 45.05 -8.50 -17.16
C PRO A 2 44.18 -7.57 -16.34
N LYS A 3 44.33 -6.27 -16.48
CA LYS A 3 43.43 -5.27 -15.91
C LYS A 3 42.13 -5.32 -16.73
N ASP A 4 41.07 -5.77 -16.13
CA ASP A 4 39.72 -5.66 -16.69
C ASP A 4 39.41 -4.19 -17.00
N LYS A 5 39.13 -3.89 -18.25
CA LYS A 5 38.73 -2.55 -18.66
C LYS A 5 37.30 -2.31 -18.18
N LEU A 6 37.16 -1.49 -17.18
CA LEU A 6 35.87 -1.01 -16.72
C LEU A 6 35.31 -0.02 -17.74
N LYS A 7 34.04 -0.18 -18.12
CA LYS A 7 33.30 0.70 -19.01
C LYS A 7 32.16 1.36 -18.26
N THR A 8 32.13 2.67 -18.29
CA THR A 8 31.01 3.43 -17.75
C THR A 8 29.79 3.30 -18.66
N ILE A 9 28.67 2.96 -18.08
CA ILE A 9 27.35 2.99 -18.70
C ILE A 9 26.41 3.85 -17.85
N TYR A 10 25.30 4.26 -18.43
CA TYR A 10 24.25 4.99 -17.73
C TYR A 10 22.99 4.13 -17.64
N VAL A 11 22.44 3.98 -16.45
CA VAL A 11 21.29 3.13 -16.18
C VAL A 11 20.14 4.00 -15.69
N CYS A 12 18.97 3.84 -16.28
CA CYS A 12 17.77 4.53 -15.82
C CYS A 12 17.31 3.96 -14.47
N ASN A 13 17.22 4.81 -13.43
CA ASN A 13 16.80 4.39 -12.10
C ASN A 13 15.31 4.10 -11.97
N GLN A 14 14.50 4.37 -13.01
CA GLN A 14 13.08 4.03 -13.03
C GLN A 14 12.76 2.71 -13.75
N CYS A 15 13.42 2.41 -14.87
CA CYS A 15 13.09 1.22 -15.67
C CYS A 15 14.28 0.27 -15.92
N GLY A 16 15.51 0.63 -15.48
CA GLY A 16 16.69 -0.19 -15.69
C GLY A 16 17.25 -0.17 -17.12
N GLU A 17 16.74 0.67 -18.01
CA GLU A 17 17.27 0.83 -19.39
C GLU A 17 18.70 1.34 -19.34
N THR A 18 19.58 0.74 -20.19
CA THR A 18 21.01 1.07 -20.21
C THR A 18 21.38 1.87 -21.45
N SER A 19 22.29 2.84 -21.30
CA SER A 19 22.83 3.63 -22.39
C SER A 19 24.35 3.80 -22.23
N PRO A 20 25.13 3.79 -23.33
CA PRO A 20 26.57 4.02 -23.28
C PRO A 20 26.93 5.50 -22.98
N ARG A 21 25.97 6.40 -22.95
CA ARG A 21 26.13 7.81 -22.63
C ARG A 21 24.92 8.33 -21.85
N TRP A 22 25.14 9.37 -21.08
CA TRP A 22 24.07 10.04 -20.35
C TRP A 22 23.03 10.63 -21.32
N LEU A 23 21.76 10.38 -21.03
CA LEU A 23 20.63 10.92 -21.77
C LEU A 23 19.74 11.68 -20.78
N GLY A 24 19.35 12.91 -21.11
CA GLY A 24 18.47 13.71 -20.26
C GLY A 24 17.07 13.12 -20.11
N ARG A 25 16.65 12.28 -21.10
CA ARG A 25 15.37 11.55 -21.08
C ARG A 25 15.63 10.09 -21.40
N CYS A 26 15.06 9.18 -20.60
CA CYS A 26 15.16 7.74 -20.83
C CYS A 26 14.39 7.36 -22.12
N PRO A 27 15.00 6.62 -23.07
CA PRO A 27 14.33 6.24 -24.31
C PRO A 27 13.23 5.19 -24.10
N SER A 28 13.30 4.41 -23.04
CA SER A 28 12.35 3.34 -22.75
C SER A 28 11.12 3.84 -21.98
N CYS A 29 11.30 4.47 -20.82
CA CYS A 29 10.18 4.90 -19.97
C CYS A 29 9.81 6.38 -20.12
N GLY A 30 10.60 7.17 -20.88
CA GLY A 30 10.34 8.59 -21.13
C GLY A 30 10.62 9.53 -19.96
N ALA A 31 11.09 9.03 -18.83
CA ALA A 31 11.37 9.83 -17.64
C ALA A 31 12.60 10.75 -17.83
N TRP A 32 12.54 11.94 -17.26
CA TRP A 32 13.61 12.93 -17.34
C TRP A 32 14.55 12.82 -16.15
N ASN A 33 15.87 13.06 -16.40
CA ASN A 33 16.93 13.08 -15.38
C ASN A 33 17.03 11.81 -14.51
N THR A 34 16.73 10.64 -15.09
CA THR A 34 16.72 9.35 -14.39
C THR A 34 17.92 8.46 -14.73
N MET A 35 18.85 8.94 -15.56
CA MET A 35 20.05 8.18 -15.95
C MET A 35 21.17 8.42 -14.93
N THR A 36 21.57 7.36 -14.21
CA THR A 36 22.68 7.34 -13.24
C THR A 36 23.86 6.59 -13.81
N GLU A 37 25.06 7.06 -13.46
CA GLU A 37 26.30 6.41 -13.89
C GLU A 37 26.49 5.08 -13.18
N ASP A 38 26.84 4.03 -13.93
CA ASP A 38 27.15 2.70 -13.43
C ASP A 38 28.37 2.15 -14.18
N VAL A 39 29.09 1.19 -13.59
CA VAL A 39 30.34 0.65 -14.13
C VAL A 39 30.18 -0.85 -14.38
N VAL A 40 30.41 -1.28 -15.63
CA VAL A 40 30.34 -2.68 -16.04
C VAL A 40 31.70 -3.15 -16.56
N ALA A 41 32.14 -4.35 -16.17
CA ALA A 41 33.32 -4.97 -16.70
C ALA A 41 33.10 -5.37 -18.18
N GLU A 42 34.00 -5.01 -19.08
CA GLU A 42 33.96 -5.55 -20.45
C GLU A 42 34.26 -7.06 -20.41
N PRO A 43 33.43 -7.92 -21.07
CA PRO A 43 33.78 -9.31 -21.21
C PRO A 43 35.11 -9.41 -21.96
N ALA A 44 36.07 -10.13 -21.41
CA ALA A 44 37.40 -10.34 -22.02
C ALA A 44 37.24 -10.83 -23.45
N LYS A 45 37.70 -10.05 -24.42
CA LYS A 45 37.80 -10.52 -25.81
C LYS A 45 38.81 -11.65 -25.89
N SER A 46 38.36 -12.88 -25.99
CA SER A 46 39.21 -14.00 -26.30
C SER A 46 39.82 -13.80 -27.72
N SER A 47 41.10 -13.41 -27.72
CA SER A 47 41.91 -13.38 -28.93
C SER A 47 42.31 -14.82 -29.31
N SER A 48 41.58 -15.47 -30.18
CA SER A 48 42.12 -16.42 -31.14
C SER A 48 41.02 -16.89 -32.09
N GLY A 49 41.22 -16.61 -33.36
CA GLY A 49 40.37 -17.08 -34.42
C GLY A 49 40.40 -18.60 -34.55
N ARG A 50 39.30 -19.21 -34.21
CA ARG A 50 38.74 -20.42 -34.76
C ARG A 50 37.26 -20.33 -34.58
N ALA A 51 36.52 -20.36 -35.68
CA ALA A 51 35.07 -20.49 -35.62
C ALA A 51 34.74 -21.75 -34.80
N ALA A 52 34.45 -21.61 -33.55
CA ALA A 52 33.87 -22.66 -32.75
C ALA A 52 32.44 -22.83 -33.25
N ALA A 53 32.20 -24.01 -33.85
CA ALA A 53 30.86 -24.47 -34.12
C ALA A 53 30.00 -24.31 -32.85
N PRO A 54 28.69 -23.99 -32.98
CA PRO A 54 27.85 -23.86 -31.80
C PRO A 54 27.94 -25.15 -31.00
N VAL A 55 28.42 -25.07 -29.77
CA VAL A 55 28.37 -26.17 -28.82
C VAL A 55 26.89 -26.49 -28.66
N ARG A 56 26.46 -27.52 -29.37
CA ARG A 56 25.19 -28.18 -29.08
C ARG A 56 25.34 -28.75 -27.67
N VAL A 57 24.75 -28.06 -26.68
CA VAL A 57 24.49 -28.64 -25.40
C VAL A 57 23.54 -29.81 -25.64
N THR A 58 24.12 -31.01 -25.81
CA THR A 58 23.38 -32.28 -25.87
C THR A 58 22.96 -32.66 -24.43
N GLY A 59 22.19 -31.82 -23.82
CA GLY A 59 21.32 -32.15 -22.70
C GLY A 59 19.92 -32.02 -23.23
N GLN A 60 19.30 -33.13 -23.61
CA GLN A 60 17.87 -33.21 -23.92
C GLN A 60 17.11 -32.91 -22.62
N THR A 61 16.96 -31.66 -22.25
CA THR A 61 15.81 -31.23 -21.46
C THR A 61 14.59 -31.39 -22.37
N SER A 62 13.97 -32.54 -22.33
CA SER A 62 12.71 -32.78 -23.02
C SER A 62 11.65 -31.92 -22.31
N LEU A 63 11.53 -30.66 -22.72
CA LEU A 63 10.41 -29.83 -22.34
C LEU A 63 9.12 -30.51 -22.81
N LYS A 64 8.43 -31.20 -21.92
CA LYS A 64 7.11 -31.78 -22.17
C LYS A 64 6.05 -30.78 -21.81
N PRO A 65 5.32 -30.20 -22.76
CA PRO A 65 4.20 -29.34 -22.44
C PRO A 65 3.13 -30.14 -21.71
N LEU A 66 2.71 -29.64 -20.51
CA LEU A 66 1.60 -30.21 -19.78
C LEU A 66 0.30 -29.55 -20.23
N LYS A 67 -0.76 -30.36 -20.45
CA LYS A 67 -2.09 -29.81 -20.71
C LYS A 67 -2.60 -29.18 -19.42
N LEU A 68 -3.16 -27.97 -19.50
CA LEU A 68 -3.65 -27.22 -18.33
C LEU A 68 -4.62 -28.05 -17.45
N LYS A 69 -5.47 -28.88 -18.05
CA LYS A 69 -6.39 -29.79 -17.33
C LYS A 69 -5.69 -30.87 -16.47
N ASN A 70 -4.42 -31.13 -16.72
CA ASN A 70 -3.63 -32.13 -16.01
C ASN A 70 -2.79 -31.51 -14.87
N VAL A 71 -2.83 -30.20 -14.74
CA VAL A 71 -2.21 -29.49 -13.62
C VAL A 71 -3.19 -29.56 -12.44
N SER A 72 -2.82 -30.25 -11.37
CA SER A 72 -3.65 -30.36 -10.16
C SER A 72 -3.63 -29.02 -9.42
N THR A 73 -4.77 -28.36 -9.36
CA THR A 73 -5.01 -27.20 -8.52
C THR A 73 -5.75 -27.61 -7.25
N THR A 74 -5.07 -28.15 -6.27
CA THR A 74 -5.59 -28.24 -4.92
C THR A 74 -5.34 -26.87 -4.26
N GLU A 75 -6.28 -25.93 -4.42
CA GLU A 75 -6.17 -24.55 -3.94
C GLU A 75 -5.81 -24.44 -2.46
N GLU A 76 -6.31 -25.34 -1.61
CA GLU A 76 -6.03 -25.37 -0.18
C GLU A 76 -4.58 -25.73 0.19
N LYS A 77 -3.83 -26.42 -0.68
CA LYS A 77 -2.42 -26.77 -0.44
C LYS A 77 -1.42 -25.79 -1.03
N SER A 78 -1.89 -24.81 -1.81
CA SER A 78 -1.03 -23.88 -2.54
C SER A 78 -0.67 -22.61 -1.77
N ARG A 79 -1.23 -22.39 -0.59
CA ARG A 79 -1.00 -21.18 0.22
C ARG A 79 -0.57 -21.50 1.65
N ILE A 80 0.34 -20.68 2.17
CA ILE A 80 0.69 -20.65 3.59
C ILE A 80 -0.10 -19.52 4.23
N VAL A 81 -0.99 -19.86 5.17
CA VAL A 81 -1.66 -18.87 6.02
C VAL A 81 -0.62 -18.29 6.97
N THR A 82 -0.53 -16.97 7.03
CA THR A 82 0.52 -16.27 7.78
C THR A 82 0.26 -16.21 9.28
N GLY A 83 -0.98 -16.42 9.71
CA GLY A 83 -1.40 -16.17 11.09
C GLY A 83 -1.68 -14.71 11.41
N ILE A 84 -1.42 -13.80 10.45
CA ILE A 84 -1.69 -12.36 10.54
C ILE A 84 -2.81 -12.03 9.54
N ALA A 85 -4.06 -11.94 10.02
CA ALA A 85 -5.25 -11.85 9.16
C ALA A 85 -5.22 -10.64 8.21
N GLU A 86 -4.71 -9.50 8.68
CA GLU A 86 -4.57 -8.29 7.83
C GLU A 86 -3.51 -8.48 6.74
N LEU A 87 -2.46 -9.26 6.97
CA LEU A 87 -1.48 -9.62 5.94
C LEU A 87 -2.05 -10.65 4.96
N ASP A 88 -2.74 -11.68 5.47
CA ASP A 88 -3.41 -12.68 4.62
C ASP A 88 -4.44 -12.04 3.68
N ARG A 89 -5.20 -11.05 4.18
CA ARG A 89 -6.14 -10.27 3.37
C ARG A 89 -5.44 -9.61 2.17
N VAL A 90 -4.36 -8.89 2.42
CA VAL A 90 -3.62 -8.17 1.36
C VAL A 90 -2.97 -9.14 0.36
N LEU A 91 -2.55 -10.31 0.83
CA LEU A 91 -2.01 -11.38 -0.02
C LEU A 91 -3.08 -12.13 -0.81
N GLY A 92 -4.37 -11.94 -0.50
CA GLY A 92 -5.49 -12.64 -1.13
C GLY A 92 -5.72 -14.05 -0.56
N GLY A 93 -5.52 -14.21 0.75
CA GLY A 93 -5.77 -15.44 1.50
C GLY A 93 -4.51 -16.22 1.88
N GLY A 94 -3.33 -15.58 1.89
CA GLY A 94 -2.06 -16.18 2.30
C GLY A 94 -0.99 -16.22 1.21
N ILE A 95 0.18 -16.72 1.57
CA ILE A 95 1.38 -16.75 0.73
C ILE A 95 1.30 -17.91 -0.28
N VAL A 96 1.46 -17.63 -1.56
CA VAL A 96 1.51 -18.66 -2.63
C VAL A 96 2.90 -19.28 -2.70
N LEU A 97 2.98 -20.60 -2.82
CA LEU A 97 4.25 -21.32 -2.97
C LEU A 97 5.01 -20.85 -4.19
N GLY A 98 6.32 -20.70 -4.05
CA GLY A 98 7.20 -20.20 -5.12
C GLY A 98 6.96 -18.74 -5.51
N SER A 99 6.15 -17.97 -4.78
CA SER A 99 5.95 -16.54 -5.04
C SER A 99 7.08 -15.70 -4.47
N VAL A 100 7.39 -14.59 -5.16
CA VAL A 100 8.29 -13.56 -4.64
C VAL A 100 7.50 -12.32 -4.34
N ILE A 101 7.57 -11.89 -3.07
CA ILE A 101 6.82 -10.76 -2.51
C ILE A 101 7.80 -9.66 -2.12
N LEU A 102 7.67 -8.49 -2.72
CA LEU A 102 8.40 -7.29 -2.33
C LEU A 102 7.62 -6.53 -1.26
N ILE A 103 8.25 -6.19 -0.16
CA ILE A 103 7.73 -5.21 0.81
C ILE A 103 8.55 -3.93 0.71
N GLY A 104 7.93 -2.87 0.20
CA GLY A 104 8.47 -1.51 0.10
C GLY A 104 7.96 -0.60 1.21
N GLY A 105 8.61 0.55 1.38
CA GLY A 105 8.18 1.60 2.31
C GLY A 105 9.35 2.37 2.90
N GLU A 106 9.05 3.50 3.57
CA GLU A 106 10.07 4.34 4.20
C GLU A 106 10.90 3.58 5.27
N PRO A 107 12.17 3.98 5.50
CA PRO A 107 12.96 3.46 6.62
C PRO A 107 12.25 3.72 7.96
N GLY A 108 12.21 2.69 8.82
CA GLY A 108 11.58 2.77 10.14
C GLY A 108 10.05 2.63 10.15
N ILE A 109 9.38 2.37 9.01
CA ILE A 109 7.92 2.22 8.94
C ILE A 109 7.41 0.92 9.59
N GLY A 110 8.27 -0.11 9.74
CA GLY A 110 7.91 -1.40 10.35
C GLY A 110 8.10 -2.64 9.47
N LYS A 111 8.72 -2.52 8.26
CA LYS A 111 8.92 -3.64 7.33
C LYS A 111 9.56 -4.87 7.98
N SER A 112 10.76 -4.70 8.54
CA SER A 112 11.48 -5.80 9.20
C SER A 112 10.77 -6.30 10.46
N THR A 113 9.95 -5.46 11.11
CA THR A 113 9.13 -5.85 12.27
C THR A 113 8.04 -6.82 11.86
N ILE A 114 7.21 -6.48 10.85
CA ILE A 114 6.14 -7.36 10.40
C ILE A 114 6.68 -8.68 9.83
N LEU A 115 7.82 -8.62 9.12
CA LEU A 115 8.44 -9.82 8.58
C LEU A 115 8.98 -10.74 9.67
N LEU A 116 9.56 -10.20 10.74
CA LEU A 116 10.02 -11.01 11.86
C LEU A 116 8.84 -11.62 12.64
N GLN A 117 7.72 -10.90 12.80
CA GLN A 117 6.49 -11.43 13.37
C GLN A 117 5.89 -12.52 12.46
N LEU A 118 5.86 -12.31 11.14
CA LEU A 118 5.48 -13.32 10.16
C LEU A 118 6.34 -14.58 10.29
N CYS A 119 7.67 -14.43 10.38
CA CYS A 119 8.58 -15.56 10.60
C CYS A 119 8.20 -16.33 11.85
N GLY A 120 7.84 -15.62 12.94
CA GLY A 120 7.41 -16.26 14.19
C GLY A 120 6.14 -17.09 14.03
N GLU A 121 5.11 -16.54 13.40
CA GLU A 121 3.86 -17.26 13.21
C GLU A 121 4.03 -18.49 12.28
N VAL A 122 4.73 -18.31 11.15
CA VAL A 122 5.00 -19.41 10.21
C VAL A 122 5.90 -20.47 10.84
N SER A 123 6.87 -20.08 11.67
CA SER A 123 7.82 -21.01 12.31
C SER A 123 7.19 -21.97 13.33
N ARG A 124 5.95 -21.72 13.76
CA ARG A 124 5.21 -22.64 14.62
C ARG A 124 5.04 -24.04 14.00
N THR A 125 4.98 -24.11 12.67
CA THR A 125 4.71 -25.37 11.94
C THR A 125 5.66 -25.62 10.77
N ARG A 126 6.51 -24.65 10.41
CA ARG A 126 7.34 -24.65 9.20
C ARG A 126 8.74 -24.12 9.47
N SER A 127 9.68 -24.44 8.59
CA SER A 127 11.05 -23.94 8.66
C SER A 127 11.16 -22.58 7.94
N VAL A 128 11.87 -21.63 8.55
CA VAL A 128 12.05 -20.27 8.03
C VAL A 128 13.54 -19.96 7.95
N LEU A 129 13.97 -19.37 6.84
CA LEU A 129 15.31 -18.80 6.68
C LEU A 129 15.21 -17.28 6.60
N TYR A 130 15.84 -16.57 7.54
CA TYR A 130 15.97 -15.12 7.55
C TYR A 130 17.40 -14.72 7.16
N VAL A 131 17.54 -14.07 6.02
CA VAL A 131 18.83 -13.55 5.51
C VAL A 131 18.89 -12.07 5.78
N THR A 132 19.91 -11.61 6.49
CA THR A 132 20.15 -10.20 6.76
C THR A 132 21.46 -9.74 6.14
N GLY A 133 21.42 -8.63 5.41
CA GLY A 133 22.60 -7.94 4.89
C GLY A 133 22.90 -6.62 5.60
N GLU A 134 22.00 -6.14 6.46
CA GLU A 134 22.12 -4.85 7.16
C GLU A 134 22.41 -5.00 8.64
N GLU A 135 21.74 -5.93 9.31
CA GLU A 135 21.84 -6.11 10.74
C GLU A 135 22.60 -7.39 11.11
N SER A 136 23.30 -7.36 12.22
CA SER A 136 23.94 -8.58 12.75
C SER A 136 22.89 -9.55 13.30
N VAL A 137 23.22 -10.84 13.29
CA VAL A 137 22.37 -11.91 13.88
C VAL A 137 21.96 -11.57 15.31
N ARG A 138 22.86 -10.94 16.10
CA ARG A 138 22.57 -10.53 17.47
C ARG A 138 21.49 -9.44 17.55
N GLN A 139 21.48 -8.48 16.63
CA GLN A 139 20.47 -7.42 16.60
C GLN A 139 19.09 -7.98 16.23
N ILE A 140 19.03 -8.88 15.24
CA ILE A 140 17.80 -9.60 14.89
C ILE A 140 17.30 -10.42 16.09
N LYS A 141 18.20 -11.14 16.80
CA LYS A 141 17.83 -11.90 18.00
C LYS A 141 17.24 -11.01 19.10
N LEU A 142 17.83 -9.84 19.38
CA LEU A 142 17.31 -8.89 20.37
C LEU A 142 15.91 -8.40 19.98
N ARG A 143 15.70 -8.14 18.69
CA ARG A 143 14.39 -7.75 18.15
C ARG A 143 13.38 -8.89 18.30
N ALA A 144 13.74 -10.12 17.96
CA ALA A 144 12.88 -11.29 18.08
C ALA A 144 12.42 -11.50 19.53
N VAL A 145 13.33 -11.33 20.50
CA VAL A 145 13.00 -11.42 21.94
C VAL A 145 12.02 -10.31 22.34
N ARG A 146 12.25 -9.07 21.91
CA ARG A 146 11.36 -7.93 22.21
C ARG A 146 9.95 -8.13 21.65
N LEU A 147 9.85 -8.77 20.47
CA LEU A 147 8.59 -9.03 19.76
C LEU A 147 7.92 -10.35 20.19
N ASP A 148 8.50 -11.07 21.16
CA ASP A 148 8.04 -12.38 21.62
C ASP A 148 7.87 -13.40 20.49
N VAL A 149 8.79 -13.40 19.54
CA VAL A 149 8.76 -14.25 18.35
C VAL A 149 9.23 -15.67 18.73
N PRO A 150 8.46 -16.74 18.42
CA PRO A 150 8.95 -18.12 18.47
C PRO A 150 10.21 -18.31 17.64
N GLN A 151 11.20 -19.06 18.13
CA GLN A 151 12.55 -19.05 17.55
C GLN A 151 13.05 -20.41 17.08
N ASP A 152 12.37 -21.51 17.45
CA ASP A 152 12.89 -22.85 17.28
C ASP A 152 13.12 -23.28 15.82
N ASN A 153 12.26 -22.82 14.91
CA ASN A 153 12.34 -23.15 13.48
C ASN A 153 12.76 -21.96 12.59
N ILE A 154 13.40 -20.93 13.18
CA ILE A 154 13.93 -19.80 12.44
C ILE A 154 15.45 -19.90 12.38
N SER A 155 15.99 -20.08 11.18
CA SER A 155 17.42 -19.99 10.91
C SER A 155 17.75 -18.58 10.42
N ILE A 156 18.86 -18.00 10.94
CA ILE A 156 19.30 -16.66 10.54
C ILE A 156 20.71 -16.76 9.99
N VAL A 157 20.96 -16.09 8.85
CA VAL A 157 22.28 -15.92 8.26
C VAL A 157 22.53 -14.45 7.96
N ALA A 158 23.74 -13.96 8.29
CA ALA A 158 24.22 -12.65 7.92
C ALA A 158 25.14 -12.81 6.71
N GLU A 159 24.60 -12.65 5.50
CA GLU A 159 25.30 -12.82 4.23
C GLU A 159 24.74 -11.84 3.19
N SER A 160 25.59 -11.43 2.25
CA SER A 160 25.25 -10.53 1.15
C SER A 160 25.52 -11.12 -0.23
N ASP A 161 26.30 -12.19 -0.31
CA ASP A 161 26.57 -12.89 -1.56
C ASP A 161 25.34 -13.70 -2.00
N VAL A 162 24.77 -13.33 -3.15
CA VAL A 162 23.53 -13.92 -3.65
C VAL A 162 23.71 -15.38 -4.04
N ASP A 163 24.87 -15.77 -4.55
CA ASP A 163 25.13 -17.14 -4.98
C ASP A 163 25.26 -18.08 -3.78
N GLU A 164 25.94 -17.64 -2.72
CA GLU A 164 26.02 -18.37 -1.44
C GLU A 164 24.63 -18.52 -0.80
N ILE A 165 23.82 -17.45 -0.80
CA ILE A 165 22.46 -17.48 -0.27
C ILE A 165 21.58 -18.44 -1.09
N CYS A 166 21.64 -18.39 -2.42
CA CYS A 166 20.87 -19.29 -3.29
C CYS A 166 21.27 -20.77 -3.05
N GLY A 167 22.57 -21.05 -2.95
CA GLY A 167 23.08 -22.40 -2.62
C GLY A 167 22.58 -22.88 -1.25
N LEU A 168 22.54 -22.00 -0.24
CA LEU A 168 22.01 -22.34 1.08
C LEU A 168 20.49 -22.64 1.02
N ILE A 169 19.72 -21.87 0.26
CA ILE A 169 18.28 -22.10 0.08
C ILE A 169 18.04 -23.46 -0.58
N GLU A 170 18.78 -23.80 -1.63
CA GLU A 170 18.66 -25.10 -2.32
C GLU A 170 19.05 -26.29 -1.46
N GLN A 171 20.04 -26.13 -0.59
CA GLN A 171 20.49 -27.16 0.36
C GLN A 171 19.50 -27.35 1.52
N MET A 172 19.06 -26.24 2.12
CA MET A 172 18.24 -26.25 3.34
C MET A 172 16.76 -26.51 3.02
N LYS A 173 16.26 -26.05 1.86
CA LYS A 173 14.86 -26.11 1.42
C LYS A 173 13.89 -25.63 2.49
N PRO A 174 14.02 -24.39 2.97
CA PRO A 174 13.10 -23.84 3.95
C PRO A 174 11.70 -23.65 3.34
N ASP A 175 10.67 -23.64 4.18
CA ASP A 175 9.28 -23.36 3.74
C ASP A 175 9.02 -21.87 3.46
N LEU A 176 9.86 -20.98 3.98
CA LEU A 176 9.79 -19.54 3.78
C LEU A 176 11.19 -18.92 3.84
N VAL A 177 11.47 -17.97 2.94
CA VAL A 177 12.69 -17.16 2.95
C VAL A 177 12.35 -15.68 3.10
N VAL A 178 13.15 -14.97 3.89
CA VAL A 178 13.11 -13.50 4.01
C VAL A 178 14.50 -12.94 3.70
N ILE A 179 14.57 -11.97 2.80
CA ILE A 179 15.78 -11.23 2.40
C ILE A 179 15.66 -9.78 2.89
N ASP A 180 16.46 -9.37 3.88
CA ASP A 180 16.43 -8.04 4.50
C ASP A 180 17.82 -7.38 4.50
N SER A 181 18.12 -6.49 3.53
CA SER A 181 17.33 -6.00 2.41
C SER A 181 18.05 -6.27 1.07
N ILE A 182 17.31 -6.13 -0.03
CA ILE A 182 17.86 -6.33 -1.38
C ILE A 182 18.98 -5.35 -1.73
N GLN A 183 18.99 -4.17 -1.12
CA GLN A 183 19.99 -3.13 -1.39
C GLN A 183 21.41 -3.53 -0.94
N THR A 184 21.53 -4.43 0.00
CA THR A 184 22.82 -4.93 0.50
C THR A 184 23.32 -6.17 -0.24
N MET A 185 22.45 -6.82 -1.01
CA MET A 185 22.77 -8.04 -1.76
C MET A 185 23.73 -7.75 -2.92
N ARG A 186 24.60 -8.72 -3.19
CA ARG A 186 25.66 -8.61 -4.19
C ARG A 186 25.80 -9.88 -5.01
N CYS A 187 25.75 -9.73 -6.33
CA CYS A 187 26.20 -10.74 -7.29
C CYS A 187 27.66 -10.44 -7.64
N THR A 188 28.55 -11.40 -7.42
CA THR A 188 30.01 -11.19 -7.57
C THR A 188 30.45 -11.01 -9.02
N ASP A 189 29.69 -11.52 -9.97
CA ASP A 189 29.91 -11.38 -11.42
C ASP A 189 29.40 -10.05 -12.01
N VAL A 190 28.69 -9.23 -11.21
CA VAL A 190 28.25 -7.90 -11.60
C VAL A 190 29.19 -6.85 -10.99
N ALA A 191 29.87 -6.08 -11.83
CA ALA A 191 30.95 -5.18 -11.41
C ALA A 191 30.50 -3.95 -10.62
N SER A 192 29.20 -3.64 -10.61
CA SER A 192 28.64 -2.48 -9.90
C SER A 192 28.54 -2.71 -8.40
N SER A 193 28.49 -1.61 -7.63
CA SER A 193 28.37 -1.65 -6.18
C SER A 193 26.98 -2.13 -5.72
N SER A 194 26.88 -2.73 -4.52
CA SER A 194 25.61 -3.07 -3.87
C SER A 194 24.67 -1.86 -3.84
N GLY A 195 23.38 -2.10 -3.99
CA GLY A 195 22.34 -1.06 -4.01
C GLY A 195 22.16 -0.34 -5.35
N THR A 196 23.02 -0.58 -6.36
CA THR A 196 22.79 -0.08 -7.71
C THR A 196 21.64 -0.83 -8.40
N VAL A 197 21.03 -0.21 -9.41
CA VAL A 197 19.93 -0.81 -10.19
C VAL A 197 20.33 -2.14 -10.79
N SER A 198 21.54 -2.24 -11.32
CA SER A 198 22.08 -3.47 -11.94
C SER A 198 22.18 -4.60 -10.93
N GLN A 199 22.75 -4.35 -9.74
CA GLN A 199 22.85 -5.33 -8.66
C GLN A 199 21.47 -5.77 -8.16
N VAL A 200 20.57 -4.82 -7.88
CA VAL A 200 19.21 -5.11 -7.41
C VAL A 200 18.44 -5.95 -8.43
N LYS A 201 18.55 -5.62 -9.72
CA LYS A 201 17.88 -6.36 -10.80
C LYS A 201 18.40 -7.80 -10.90
N GLU A 202 19.72 -7.99 -10.91
CA GLU A 202 20.34 -9.31 -11.01
C GLU A 202 20.07 -10.16 -9.77
N SER A 203 20.25 -9.61 -8.58
CA SER A 203 19.94 -10.29 -7.31
C SER A 203 18.49 -10.75 -7.25
N SER A 204 17.56 -9.87 -7.65
CA SER A 204 16.13 -10.20 -7.68
C SER A 204 15.80 -11.31 -8.69
N ALA A 205 16.47 -11.32 -9.86
CA ALA A 205 16.27 -12.35 -10.85
C ALA A 205 16.76 -13.74 -10.36
N ARG A 206 17.88 -13.79 -9.64
CA ARG A 206 18.40 -15.03 -9.04
C ARG A 206 17.49 -15.55 -7.93
N PHE A 207 17.06 -14.68 -7.02
CA PHE A 207 16.10 -15.08 -6.00
C PHE A 207 14.76 -15.54 -6.58
N LEU A 208 14.25 -14.88 -7.63
CA LEU A 208 13.05 -15.32 -8.34
C LEU A 208 13.22 -16.71 -8.94
N ASN A 209 14.36 -16.99 -9.57
CA ASN A 209 14.66 -18.28 -10.16
C ASN A 209 14.67 -19.39 -9.10
N VAL A 210 15.39 -19.20 -8.01
CA VAL A 210 15.46 -20.18 -6.89
C VAL A 210 14.10 -20.39 -6.26
N ALA A 211 13.34 -19.32 -6.00
CA ALA A 211 11.99 -19.38 -5.43
C ALA A 211 11.04 -20.20 -6.32
N LYS A 212 11.04 -19.93 -7.64
CA LYS A 212 10.17 -20.64 -8.60
C LYS A 212 10.57 -22.10 -8.81
N THR A 213 11.87 -22.38 -8.90
CA THR A 213 12.38 -23.74 -9.15
C THR A 213 12.11 -24.67 -7.96
N ASN A 214 12.22 -24.14 -6.75
CA ASN A 214 12.07 -24.94 -5.53
C ASN A 214 10.69 -24.79 -4.87
N GLU A 215 9.77 -23.99 -5.45
CA GLU A 215 8.46 -23.67 -4.92
C GLU A 215 8.50 -23.04 -3.51
N ILE A 216 9.59 -22.31 -3.20
CA ILE A 216 9.82 -21.66 -1.90
C ILE A 216 9.39 -20.20 -1.97
N PRO A 217 8.37 -19.76 -1.21
CA PRO A 217 7.98 -18.36 -1.16
C PRO A 217 9.08 -17.51 -0.52
N THR A 218 9.33 -16.35 -1.13
CA THR A 218 10.42 -15.47 -0.72
C THR A 218 9.93 -14.03 -0.55
N PHE A 219 10.08 -13.48 0.65
CA PHE A 219 9.89 -12.05 0.92
C PHE A 219 11.19 -11.30 0.71
N ILE A 220 11.11 -10.17 0.04
CA ILE A 220 12.24 -9.28 -0.20
C ILE A 220 11.90 -7.90 0.35
N VAL A 221 12.74 -7.37 1.23
CA VAL A 221 12.62 -6.00 1.74
C VAL A 221 13.29 -5.03 0.78
N GLY A 222 12.56 -3.95 0.43
CA GLY A 222 13.06 -2.82 -0.34
C GLY A 222 12.84 -1.50 0.39
N HIS A 223 13.84 -0.61 0.36
CA HIS A 223 13.70 0.75 0.89
C HIS A 223 13.31 1.72 -0.22
N VAL A 224 12.36 2.62 0.05
CA VAL A 224 11.90 3.69 -0.85
C VAL A 224 12.27 5.02 -0.24
N ASN A 225 12.83 5.97 -1.01
CA ASN A 225 13.04 7.34 -0.56
C ASN A 225 11.74 8.15 -0.65
N LYS A 226 11.69 9.28 0.10
CA LYS A 226 10.55 10.21 0.16
C LYS A 226 10.09 10.74 -1.20
N ASP A 227 10.98 10.79 -2.18
CA ASP A 227 10.68 11.26 -3.54
C ASP A 227 10.18 10.15 -4.49
N GLY A 228 9.94 8.93 -3.97
CA GLY A 228 9.51 7.78 -4.77
C GLY A 228 10.54 7.33 -5.83
N ALA A 229 11.75 7.88 -5.78
CA ALA A 229 12.81 7.69 -6.75
C ALA A 229 14.03 7.06 -6.09
N ILE A 230 13.96 5.76 -5.78
CA ILE A 230 15.18 4.99 -5.53
C ILE A 230 15.33 3.92 -6.58
N ALA A 231 16.58 3.81 -6.99
CA ALA A 231 17.10 2.65 -7.69
C ALA A 231 16.76 1.37 -6.92
N GLY A 232 15.82 0.58 -7.42
CA GLY A 232 15.51 -0.73 -6.88
C GLY A 232 14.03 -1.08 -6.86
N PRO A 233 13.16 -0.51 -6.01
CA PRO A 233 11.78 -0.98 -5.91
C PRO A 233 11.01 -0.95 -7.22
N LYS A 234 11.03 0.14 -7.99
CA LYS A 234 10.31 0.22 -9.28
C LYS A 234 10.78 -0.79 -10.33
N VAL A 235 12.08 -1.08 -10.37
CA VAL A 235 12.62 -2.11 -11.27
C VAL A 235 12.15 -3.49 -10.83
N MET A 236 12.11 -3.73 -9.53
CA MET A 236 11.64 -5.00 -8.96
C MET A 236 10.14 -5.22 -9.14
N GLU A 237 9.31 -4.16 -9.15
CA GLU A 237 7.85 -4.27 -9.34
C GLU A 237 7.48 -5.08 -10.59
N HIS A 238 8.28 -5.00 -11.64
CA HIS A 238 8.05 -5.77 -12.86
C HIS A 238 8.50 -7.23 -12.74
N ILE A 239 9.48 -7.52 -11.89
CA ILE A 239 10.10 -8.83 -11.74
C ILE A 239 9.30 -9.71 -10.78
N VAL A 240 8.93 -9.19 -9.60
CA VAL A 240 8.28 -9.94 -8.53
C VAL A 240 6.79 -10.22 -8.82
N ASP A 241 6.20 -11.16 -8.10
CA ASP A 241 4.79 -11.55 -8.27
C ASP A 241 3.84 -10.62 -7.51
N THR A 242 4.24 -10.20 -6.32
CA THR A 242 3.45 -9.33 -5.44
C THR A 242 4.30 -8.17 -4.93
N VAL A 243 3.72 -6.97 -4.90
CA VAL A 243 4.35 -5.77 -4.34
C VAL A 243 3.43 -5.20 -3.29
N LEU A 244 3.93 -5.12 -2.06
CA LEU A 244 3.26 -4.54 -0.91
C LEU A 244 4.00 -3.27 -0.50
N TYR A 245 3.27 -2.17 -0.29
CA TYR A 245 3.82 -0.95 0.27
C TYR A 245 3.29 -0.70 1.67
N PHE A 246 4.23 -0.45 2.59
CA PHE A 246 3.91 0.10 3.90
C PHE A 246 3.83 1.61 3.79
N GLU A 247 2.66 2.15 4.11
CA GLU A 247 2.34 3.57 4.12
C GLU A 247 1.98 4.02 5.55
N GLY A 248 2.22 5.27 5.86
CA GLY A 248 1.83 5.86 7.14
C GLY A 248 2.73 7.02 7.54
N ASP A 249 2.16 7.97 8.26
CA ASP A 249 2.91 9.06 8.86
C ASP A 249 3.51 8.59 10.20
N LYS A 250 4.74 9.02 10.51
CA LYS A 250 5.40 8.70 11.79
C LYS A 250 4.67 9.29 13.00
N THR A 251 3.84 10.30 12.77
CA THR A 251 3.02 10.95 13.80
C THR A 251 1.74 10.18 14.12
N LEU A 252 1.34 9.24 13.24
CA LEU A 252 0.14 8.42 13.43
C LEU A 252 0.51 7.05 14.00
N PRO A 253 -0.30 6.49 14.91
CA PRO A 253 -0.02 5.19 15.51
C PRO A 253 -0.17 4.05 14.50
N TYR A 254 -1.11 4.16 13.56
CA TYR A 254 -1.37 3.09 12.60
C TYR A 254 -0.53 3.17 11.32
N ARG A 255 -0.42 2.02 10.68
CA ARG A 255 0.26 1.79 9.40
C ARG A 255 -0.67 1.06 8.47
N VAL A 256 -0.63 1.42 7.19
CA VAL A 256 -1.41 0.77 6.13
C VAL A 256 -0.48 -0.04 5.25
N LEU A 257 -0.78 -1.30 5.06
CA LEU A 257 -0.12 -2.17 4.09
C LEU A 257 -1.01 -2.30 2.86
N ARG A 258 -0.54 -1.83 1.72
CA ARG A 258 -1.29 -1.81 0.46
C ARG A 258 -0.66 -2.71 -0.59
N ALA A 259 -1.48 -3.50 -1.28
CA ALA A 259 -1.04 -4.23 -2.46
C ALA A 259 -1.04 -3.30 -3.68
N VAL A 260 0.13 -3.05 -4.27
CA VAL A 260 0.27 -2.28 -5.52
C VAL A 260 0.27 -3.21 -6.73
N LYS A 261 0.77 -4.43 -6.55
CA LYS A 261 0.74 -5.50 -7.54
C LYS A 261 0.48 -6.83 -6.83
N ASN A 262 -0.43 -7.62 -7.35
CA ASN A 262 -0.67 -8.97 -6.86
C ASN A 262 -1.15 -9.89 -7.99
N ARG A 263 -0.32 -10.86 -8.40
CA ARG A 263 -0.68 -11.82 -9.45
C ARG A 263 -1.66 -12.89 -8.96
N TYR A 264 -1.81 -13.03 -7.66
CA TYR A 264 -2.56 -14.11 -7.01
C TYR A 264 -3.78 -13.62 -6.21
N GLY A 265 -4.05 -12.32 -6.25
CA GLY A 265 -5.16 -11.70 -5.54
C GLY A 265 -5.48 -10.29 -6.04
N SER A 266 -6.42 -9.64 -5.37
CA SER A 266 -6.79 -8.25 -5.65
C SER A 266 -5.67 -7.29 -5.22
N THR A 267 -5.49 -6.20 -5.97
CA THR A 267 -4.65 -5.06 -5.58
C THR A 267 -5.44 -4.01 -4.78
N ASN A 268 -6.75 -4.22 -4.60
CA ASN A 268 -7.62 -3.29 -3.89
C ASN A 268 -7.69 -3.56 -2.39
N GLU A 269 -6.97 -4.57 -1.88
CA GLU A 269 -6.99 -4.90 -0.46
C GLU A 269 -5.94 -4.11 0.30
N ILE A 270 -6.31 -3.71 1.54
CA ILE A 270 -5.40 -3.10 2.50
C ILE A 270 -5.39 -3.88 3.81
N GLY A 271 -4.26 -3.85 4.50
CA GLY A 271 -4.10 -4.29 5.88
C GLY A 271 -3.78 -3.10 6.78
N MET A 272 -4.40 -3.04 7.95
CA MET A 272 -4.18 -1.96 8.91
C MET A 272 -3.56 -2.50 10.20
N PHE A 273 -2.51 -1.81 10.65
CA PHE A 273 -1.73 -2.20 11.81
C PHE A 273 -1.50 -1.01 12.74
N ASP A 274 -1.50 -1.25 14.04
CA ASP A 274 -1.03 -0.31 15.04
C ASP A 274 0.42 -0.61 15.41
N MET A 275 1.24 0.44 15.57
CA MET A 275 2.64 0.33 15.98
C MET A 275 2.76 0.47 17.48
N THR A 276 2.84 -0.66 18.17
CA THR A 276 2.97 -0.72 19.64
C THR A 276 4.41 -1.00 20.10
N GLY A 277 4.65 -0.97 21.39
CA GLY A 277 5.93 -1.41 21.97
C GLY A 277 6.24 -2.90 21.74
N LYS A 278 5.22 -3.73 21.46
CA LYS A 278 5.32 -5.16 21.15
C LYS A 278 5.41 -5.46 19.66
N GLY A 279 5.43 -4.43 18.80
CA GLY A 279 5.50 -4.58 17.34
C GLY A 279 4.27 -4.04 16.63
N LEU A 280 3.93 -4.67 15.51
CA LEU A 280 2.75 -4.34 14.72
C LEU A 280 1.59 -5.25 15.13
N GLU A 281 0.54 -4.65 15.65
CA GLU A 281 -0.71 -5.31 16.03
C GLU A 281 -1.77 -5.03 14.95
N GLN A 282 -2.51 -6.03 14.54
CA GLN A 282 -3.54 -5.88 13.49
C GLN A 282 -4.76 -5.12 14.04
N ILE A 283 -5.28 -4.20 13.25
CA ILE A 283 -6.48 -3.42 13.57
C ILE A 283 -7.70 -4.13 12.97
N GLU A 284 -8.43 -4.87 13.79
CA GLU A 284 -9.63 -5.60 13.33
C GLU A 284 -10.76 -4.66 12.91
N ASN A 285 -10.90 -3.53 13.62
CA ASN A 285 -11.96 -2.53 13.45
C ASN A 285 -11.41 -1.13 13.15
N PRO A 286 -10.92 -0.86 11.91
CA PRO A 286 -10.39 0.46 11.55
C PRO A 286 -11.39 1.60 11.77
N SER A 287 -12.66 1.40 11.41
CA SER A 287 -13.71 2.41 11.60
C SER A 287 -13.88 2.83 13.04
N GLN A 288 -13.78 1.91 13.99
CA GLN A 288 -13.87 2.21 15.41
C GLN A 288 -12.67 3.04 15.89
N VAL A 289 -11.46 2.63 15.49
CA VAL A 289 -10.21 3.35 15.82
C VAL A 289 -10.21 4.76 15.25
N MET A 290 -10.68 4.93 14.00
CA MET A 290 -10.74 6.25 13.35
C MET A 290 -11.79 7.18 13.93
N LEU A 291 -12.81 6.64 14.62
CA LEU A 291 -13.86 7.43 15.27
C LEU A 291 -13.61 7.62 16.76
N GLU A 292 -12.59 6.98 17.32
CA GLU A 292 -12.24 7.11 18.72
C GLU A 292 -11.83 8.55 19.04
N GLY A 293 -12.35 9.10 20.16
CA GLY A 293 -12.05 10.47 20.56
C GLY A 293 -12.67 11.56 19.69
N ARG A 294 -13.57 11.24 18.74
CA ARG A 294 -14.27 12.27 17.96
C ARG A 294 -15.10 13.16 18.88
N PRO A 295 -15.14 14.49 18.67
CA PRO A 295 -15.98 15.37 19.46
C PRO A 295 -17.47 15.10 19.16
N ILE A 296 -18.28 15.02 20.21
CA ILE A 296 -19.72 14.77 20.16
C ILE A 296 -20.47 16.07 20.52
N GLY A 297 -21.56 16.35 19.80
CA GLY A 297 -22.40 17.52 20.07
C GLY A 297 -21.77 18.86 19.71
N ILE A 298 -20.65 18.87 19.00
CA ILE A 298 -19.95 20.07 18.52
C ILE A 298 -20.27 20.28 17.04
N SER A 299 -20.55 21.54 16.67
CA SER A 299 -20.73 21.92 15.26
C SER A 299 -19.44 21.74 14.47
N GLY A 300 -19.58 21.50 13.16
CA GLY A 300 -18.44 21.34 12.26
C GLY A 300 -17.92 19.91 12.11
N THR A 301 -18.55 18.91 12.73
CA THR A 301 -18.12 17.50 12.59
C THR A 301 -19.17 16.69 11.84
N CYS A 302 -18.75 15.92 10.82
CA CYS A 302 -19.60 14.97 10.11
C CYS A 302 -18.81 13.68 9.84
N VAL A 303 -19.48 12.52 9.87
CA VAL A 303 -18.84 11.25 9.58
C VAL A 303 -19.08 10.86 8.12
N ALA A 304 -17.99 10.46 7.44
CA ALA A 304 -17.98 9.85 6.12
C ALA A 304 -17.70 8.36 6.21
N CYS A 305 -18.08 7.62 5.18
CA CYS A 305 -17.61 6.26 4.95
C CYS A 305 -16.87 6.22 3.61
N VAL A 306 -15.57 5.96 3.67
CA VAL A 306 -14.68 5.84 2.50
C VAL A 306 -14.40 4.40 2.15
N MET A 307 -14.15 4.13 0.87
CA MET A 307 -13.68 2.82 0.44
C MET A 307 -12.17 2.81 0.34
N GLU A 308 -11.53 2.13 1.27
CA GLU A 308 -10.11 1.83 1.17
C GLU A 308 -9.94 0.45 0.52
N GLY A 309 -9.78 0.45 -0.80
CA GLY A 309 -9.86 -0.76 -1.59
C GLY A 309 -11.26 -1.35 -1.62
N THR A 310 -11.45 -2.55 -1.10
CA THR A 310 -12.78 -3.19 -0.94
C THR A 310 -13.39 -2.95 0.44
N ARG A 311 -12.60 -2.37 1.39
CA ARG A 311 -13.00 -2.21 2.78
C ARG A 311 -13.63 -0.83 3.02
N PRO A 312 -14.88 -0.76 3.50
CA PRO A 312 -15.43 0.49 3.99
C PRO A 312 -14.78 0.87 5.33
N VAL A 313 -14.35 2.12 5.45
CA VAL A 313 -13.74 2.68 6.66
C VAL A 313 -14.45 3.99 7.01
N MET A 314 -14.86 4.16 8.26
CA MET A 314 -15.42 5.41 8.74
C MET A 314 -14.32 6.42 9.06
N SER A 315 -14.57 7.69 8.73
CA SER A 315 -13.67 8.78 9.07
C SER A 315 -14.47 10.01 9.51
N ALA A 316 -13.99 10.69 10.53
CA ALA A 316 -14.60 11.93 10.98
C ALA A 316 -13.95 13.13 10.28
N ILE A 317 -14.77 13.95 9.66
CA ILE A 317 -14.41 15.20 8.99
C ILE A 317 -14.71 16.33 9.96
N GLN A 318 -13.72 17.17 10.23
CA GLN A 318 -13.86 18.39 10.98
C GLN A 318 -13.72 19.60 10.06
N ALA A 319 -14.65 20.52 10.14
CA ALA A 319 -14.60 21.82 9.50
C ALA A 319 -14.72 22.93 10.56
N LEU A 320 -13.86 23.93 10.46
CA LEU A 320 -13.96 25.16 11.24
C LEU A 320 -14.18 26.33 10.28
N VAL A 321 -15.30 27.00 10.45
CA VAL A 321 -15.67 28.19 9.68
C VAL A 321 -15.77 29.35 10.64
N THR A 322 -15.00 30.41 10.39
CA THR A 322 -14.98 31.59 11.26
C THR A 322 -14.84 32.86 10.44
N LYS A 323 -15.29 34.01 10.97
CA LYS A 323 -15.12 35.31 10.29
C LYS A 323 -13.64 35.59 10.07
N THR A 324 -13.28 35.96 8.84
CA THR A 324 -11.89 36.34 8.55
C THR A 324 -11.55 37.68 9.20
N ALA A 325 -10.35 37.76 9.74
CA ALA A 325 -9.73 39.02 10.17
C ALA A 325 -8.77 39.58 9.11
N PHE A 326 -8.64 38.91 7.95
CA PHE A 326 -7.70 39.25 6.90
C PHE A 326 -8.42 39.81 5.67
N PRO A 327 -7.73 40.61 4.81
CA PRO A 327 -8.28 41.10 3.56
C PRO A 327 -8.72 39.97 2.60
N SER A 328 -8.08 38.80 2.69
CA SER A 328 -8.43 37.62 1.92
C SER A 328 -8.67 36.43 2.86
N PRO A 329 -9.81 35.74 2.73
CA PRO A 329 -10.14 34.59 3.58
C PRO A 329 -9.15 33.43 3.40
N ARG A 330 -8.77 32.82 4.49
CA ARG A 330 -7.88 31.65 4.51
C ARG A 330 -8.66 30.37 4.19
N ARG A 331 -8.05 29.51 3.41
CA ARG A 331 -8.59 28.20 3.07
C ARG A 331 -7.49 27.16 3.29
N THR A 332 -7.77 26.15 4.11
CA THR A 332 -6.80 25.09 4.43
C THR A 332 -7.51 23.76 4.52
N ALA A 333 -6.94 22.74 3.90
CA ALA A 333 -7.43 21.36 3.99
C ALA A 333 -6.29 20.43 4.32
N SER A 334 -6.51 19.57 5.31
CA SER A 334 -5.62 18.47 5.68
C SER A 334 -6.39 17.16 5.50
N GLY A 335 -5.84 16.24 4.67
CA GLY A 335 -6.48 14.98 4.34
C GLY A 335 -7.61 15.06 3.31
N PHE A 336 -7.84 16.23 2.68
CA PHE A 336 -8.81 16.45 1.62
C PHE A 336 -8.24 17.35 0.53
N ASP A 337 -8.65 17.15 -0.73
CA ASP A 337 -8.14 17.95 -1.86
C ASP A 337 -8.56 19.41 -1.75
N TYR A 338 -7.58 20.28 -1.85
CA TYR A 338 -7.75 21.73 -1.72
C TYR A 338 -8.64 22.32 -2.83
N ASN A 339 -8.46 21.89 -4.09
CA ASN A 339 -9.25 22.38 -5.21
C ASN A 339 -10.69 21.90 -5.10
N ARG A 340 -10.90 20.64 -4.65
CA ARG A 340 -12.23 20.10 -4.40
C ARG A 340 -12.96 20.88 -3.31
N MET A 341 -12.28 21.27 -2.22
CA MET A 341 -12.84 22.13 -1.18
C MET A 341 -13.36 23.46 -1.77
N TYR A 342 -12.59 24.10 -2.65
CA TYR A 342 -13.02 25.35 -3.31
C TYR A 342 -14.27 25.16 -4.16
N LEU A 343 -14.36 24.08 -4.91
CA LEU A 343 -15.55 23.76 -5.71
C LEU A 343 -16.78 23.57 -4.80
N LEU A 344 -16.64 22.85 -3.71
CA LEU A 344 -17.74 22.60 -2.75
C LEU A 344 -18.17 23.90 -2.05
N LEU A 345 -17.24 24.80 -1.72
CA LEU A 345 -17.56 26.13 -1.17
C LEU A 345 -18.39 26.96 -2.17
N ALA A 346 -18.00 26.99 -3.44
CA ALA A 346 -18.75 27.69 -4.47
C ALA A 346 -20.16 27.12 -4.67
N VAL A 347 -20.33 25.78 -4.55
CA VAL A 347 -21.64 25.13 -4.59
C VAL A 347 -22.48 25.49 -3.37
N LEU A 348 -21.91 25.47 -2.17
CA LEU A 348 -22.59 25.88 -0.94
C LEU A 348 -23.08 27.35 -1.02
N GLU A 349 -22.25 28.25 -1.57
CA GLU A 349 -22.64 29.64 -1.75
C GLU A 349 -23.77 29.78 -2.81
N LYS A 350 -23.51 29.31 -4.02
CA LYS A 350 -24.41 29.57 -5.16
C LYS A 350 -25.70 28.74 -5.13
N ARG A 351 -25.65 27.48 -4.65
CA ARG A 351 -26.76 26.54 -4.71
C ARG A 351 -27.48 26.35 -3.38
N ALA A 352 -26.75 26.38 -2.28
CA ALA A 352 -27.36 26.24 -0.96
C ALA A 352 -27.67 27.59 -0.30
N GLY A 353 -27.05 28.68 -0.74
CA GLY A 353 -27.33 30.05 -0.27
C GLY A 353 -26.57 30.44 1.02
N TYR A 354 -25.46 29.77 1.31
CA TYR A 354 -24.60 30.06 2.46
C TYR A 354 -23.39 30.86 2.06
N VAL A 355 -23.11 31.97 2.75
CA VAL A 355 -22.06 32.92 2.38
C VAL A 355 -20.75 32.55 3.06
N PHE A 356 -19.72 32.21 2.29
CA PHE A 356 -18.37 31.91 2.75
C PHE A 356 -17.34 32.97 2.30
N GLY A 357 -17.75 33.98 1.52
CA GLY A 357 -16.84 34.98 0.94
C GLY A 357 -16.02 35.78 1.98
N ASN A 358 -16.52 35.93 3.21
CA ASN A 358 -15.84 36.59 4.32
C ASN A 358 -15.51 35.65 5.49
N GLN A 359 -15.44 34.34 5.23
CA GLN A 359 -15.17 33.33 6.24
C GLN A 359 -13.84 32.63 5.94
N ASP A 360 -13.01 32.43 6.96
CA ASP A 360 -11.92 31.47 6.92
C ASP A 360 -12.49 30.05 7.05
N VAL A 361 -11.95 29.10 6.29
CA VAL A 361 -12.40 27.72 6.29
C VAL A 361 -11.22 26.78 6.46
N TYR A 362 -11.30 25.93 7.46
CA TYR A 362 -10.31 24.89 7.74
C TYR A 362 -10.99 23.54 7.72
N ILE A 363 -10.41 22.56 7.00
CA ILE A 363 -10.86 21.17 6.98
C ILE A 363 -9.74 20.28 7.51
N ASN A 364 -10.08 19.38 8.41
CA ASN A 364 -9.17 18.39 8.94
C ASN A 364 -9.84 17.01 8.95
N ILE A 365 -9.17 16.00 8.41
CA ILE A 365 -9.63 14.63 8.47
C ILE A 365 -8.97 13.95 9.65
N ILE A 366 -9.79 13.47 10.61
CA ILE A 366 -9.29 12.78 11.79
C ILE A 366 -8.66 11.46 11.37
N GLY A 367 -7.54 11.12 12.02
CA GLY A 367 -6.84 9.88 11.75
C GLY A 367 -5.90 9.93 10.55
N GLY A 368 -5.71 11.11 9.87
CA GLY A 368 -4.74 11.28 8.80
C GLY A 368 -5.02 10.48 7.53
N LEU A 369 -6.23 9.96 7.36
CA LEU A 369 -6.67 9.38 6.09
C LEU A 369 -6.77 10.49 5.04
N LYS A 370 -6.51 10.12 3.78
CA LYS A 370 -6.78 10.98 2.64
C LYS A 370 -8.13 10.60 2.04
N LEU A 371 -9.03 11.57 1.96
CA LEU A 371 -10.34 11.39 1.35
C LEU A 371 -10.27 11.78 -0.13
N ASP A 372 -9.84 10.85 -0.98
CA ASP A 372 -9.63 11.11 -2.41
C ASP A 372 -10.86 10.76 -3.27
N GLU A 373 -11.92 10.18 -2.66
CA GLU A 373 -13.14 9.80 -3.38
C GLU A 373 -14.26 10.85 -3.26
N THR A 374 -15.05 11.01 -4.33
CA THR A 374 -16.14 11.97 -4.42
C THR A 374 -17.33 11.66 -3.48
N ALA A 375 -17.44 10.42 -2.99
CA ALA A 375 -18.43 10.03 -1.99
C ALA A 375 -18.34 10.84 -0.68
N CYS A 376 -17.18 11.49 -0.43
CA CYS A 376 -16.92 12.33 0.73
C CYS A 376 -17.38 13.79 0.56
N ASP A 377 -17.84 14.21 -0.62
CA ASP A 377 -18.26 15.59 -0.85
C ASP A 377 -19.40 16.01 0.05
N LEU A 378 -20.42 15.17 0.16
CA LEU A 378 -21.60 15.47 0.96
C LEU A 378 -21.27 15.64 2.45
N PRO A 379 -20.56 14.71 3.12
CA PRO A 379 -20.18 14.91 4.52
C PRO A 379 -19.23 16.10 4.72
N VAL A 380 -18.35 16.45 3.77
CA VAL A 380 -17.52 17.67 3.81
C VAL A 380 -18.41 18.92 3.76
N CYS A 381 -19.38 18.97 2.85
CA CYS A 381 -20.35 20.07 2.77
C CYS A 381 -21.16 20.20 4.06
N LEU A 382 -21.60 19.07 4.64
CA LEU A 382 -22.36 19.09 5.89
C LEU A 382 -21.52 19.55 7.06
N ALA A 383 -20.24 19.16 7.16
CA ALA A 383 -19.33 19.65 8.18
C ALA A 383 -19.11 21.17 8.06
N MET A 384 -18.88 21.69 6.85
CA MET A 384 -18.74 23.14 6.61
C MET A 384 -20.03 23.91 6.95
N ALA A 385 -21.19 23.41 6.51
CA ALA A 385 -22.49 24.02 6.79
C ALA A 385 -22.82 23.97 8.29
N SER A 386 -22.53 22.86 8.95
CA SER A 386 -22.70 22.65 10.40
C SER A 386 -21.87 23.69 11.18
N SER A 387 -20.60 23.88 10.83
CA SER A 387 -19.74 24.89 11.46
C SER A 387 -20.22 26.31 11.22
N LEU A 388 -20.62 26.65 10.00
CA LEU A 388 -21.12 27.99 9.64
C LEU A 388 -22.42 28.35 10.40
N LEU A 389 -23.31 27.36 10.59
CA LEU A 389 -24.61 27.53 11.23
C LEU A 389 -24.56 27.34 12.75
N ASP A 390 -23.42 26.94 13.28
CA ASP A 390 -23.24 26.48 14.67
C ASP A 390 -24.30 25.42 15.07
N LEU A 391 -24.52 24.46 14.17
CA LEU A 391 -25.51 23.40 14.32
C LEU A 391 -24.84 22.03 14.25
N PRO A 392 -24.73 21.28 15.36
CA PRO A 392 -24.14 19.95 15.34
C PRO A 392 -24.88 18.97 14.41
N VAL A 393 -24.13 18.17 13.66
CA VAL A 393 -24.71 16.98 13.02
C VAL A 393 -25.00 15.95 14.09
N PRO A 394 -26.18 15.30 14.09
CA PRO A 394 -26.51 14.30 15.10
C PRO A 394 -25.46 13.19 15.20
N GLU A 395 -25.11 12.78 16.40
CA GLU A 395 -23.98 11.93 16.73
C GLU A 395 -23.92 10.63 15.91
N LYS A 396 -25.06 9.95 15.77
CA LYS A 396 -25.18 8.68 15.06
C LYS A 396 -25.59 8.84 13.60
N THR A 397 -25.32 10.02 13.02
CA THR A 397 -25.61 10.33 11.63
C THR A 397 -24.33 10.36 10.82
N LEU A 398 -24.33 9.65 9.68
CA LEU A 398 -23.27 9.78 8.65
C LEU A 398 -23.88 10.29 7.36
N ALA A 399 -23.03 10.77 6.47
CA ALA A 399 -23.42 11.19 5.15
C ALA A 399 -22.52 10.56 4.08
N ILE A 400 -23.11 10.25 2.93
CA ILE A 400 -22.42 9.65 1.79
C ILE A 400 -23.00 10.26 0.52
N GLY A 401 -22.18 10.78 -0.40
CA GLY A 401 -22.67 11.30 -1.67
C GLY A 401 -21.66 12.19 -2.38
N GLU A 402 -21.65 12.14 -3.69
CA GLU A 402 -20.96 13.10 -4.54
C GLU A 402 -21.80 14.35 -4.72
N VAL A 403 -21.20 15.54 -4.71
CA VAL A 403 -21.87 16.82 -4.91
C VAL A 403 -21.47 17.42 -6.26
N GLY A 404 -22.44 17.56 -7.18
CA GLY A 404 -22.24 18.21 -8.46
C GLY A 404 -22.31 19.74 -8.39
N LEU A 405 -21.82 20.41 -9.44
CA LEU A 405 -21.79 21.89 -9.52
C LEU A 405 -23.21 22.54 -9.56
N GLY A 406 -24.24 21.76 -9.90
CA GLY A 406 -25.64 22.19 -9.80
C GLY A 406 -26.21 22.12 -8.40
N GLY A 407 -25.47 21.54 -7.42
CA GLY A 407 -25.90 21.28 -6.07
C GLY A 407 -26.68 19.97 -5.93
N GLU A 408 -26.72 19.16 -7.01
CA GLU A 408 -27.30 17.82 -6.99
C GLU A 408 -26.42 16.84 -6.22
N VAL A 409 -27.03 15.89 -5.52
CA VAL A 409 -26.36 14.78 -4.84
C VAL A 409 -26.43 13.55 -5.73
N ARG A 410 -25.25 13.11 -6.19
CA ARG A 410 -25.09 12.03 -7.16
C ARG A 410 -24.84 10.70 -6.49
N SER A 411 -25.18 9.64 -7.22
CA SER A 411 -24.92 8.25 -6.82
C SER A 411 -23.44 7.98 -6.59
N VAL A 412 -23.18 7.10 -5.62
CA VAL A 412 -21.84 6.62 -5.30
C VAL A 412 -21.76 5.09 -5.44
N PRO A 413 -20.58 4.55 -5.78
CA PRO A 413 -20.39 3.10 -5.83
C PRO A 413 -20.38 2.49 -4.42
N HIS A 414 -20.65 1.19 -4.33
CA HIS A 414 -20.56 0.39 -3.11
C HIS A 414 -21.37 0.92 -1.92
N LEU A 415 -22.50 1.62 -2.16
CA LEU A 415 -23.29 2.20 -1.06
C LEU A 415 -23.75 1.13 -0.06
N GLU A 416 -24.11 -0.06 -0.53
CA GLU A 416 -24.54 -1.16 0.33
C GLU A 416 -23.45 -1.57 1.35
N ASN A 417 -22.19 -1.71 0.90
CA ASN A 417 -21.10 -2.04 1.78
C ASN A 417 -20.84 -0.95 2.83
N ARG A 418 -20.97 0.32 2.43
CA ARG A 418 -20.83 1.47 3.34
C ARG A 418 -21.92 1.50 4.41
N LEU A 419 -23.16 1.17 4.02
CA LEU A 419 -24.29 1.11 4.96
C LEU A 419 -24.17 -0.09 5.93
N ARG A 420 -23.70 -1.26 5.46
CA ARG A 420 -23.40 -2.40 6.33
C ARG A 420 -22.35 -2.04 7.39
N GLU A 421 -21.33 -1.32 6.98
CA GLU A 421 -20.29 -0.83 7.91
C GLU A 421 -20.87 0.20 8.89
N ALA A 422 -21.71 1.13 8.42
CA ALA A 422 -22.39 2.10 9.28
C ALA A 422 -23.23 1.40 10.36
N GLN A 423 -24.00 0.41 9.97
CA GLN A 423 -24.81 -0.41 10.88
C GLN A 423 -23.93 -1.18 11.88
N ARG A 424 -22.83 -1.77 11.42
CA ARG A 424 -21.89 -2.51 12.25
C ARG A 424 -21.24 -1.63 13.33
N VAL A 425 -20.94 -0.38 12.98
CA VAL A 425 -20.32 0.60 13.90
C VAL A 425 -21.35 1.23 14.83
N GLY A 426 -22.67 1.08 14.56
CA GLY A 426 -23.76 1.54 15.43
C GLY A 426 -24.33 2.91 15.05
N PHE A 427 -24.23 3.33 13.80
CA PHE A 427 -24.97 4.47 13.27
C PHE A 427 -26.45 4.12 13.12
N ASP A 428 -27.31 5.10 13.35
CA ASP A 428 -28.78 4.95 13.25
C ASP A 428 -29.38 5.75 12.08
N THR A 429 -28.63 6.69 11.50
CA THR A 429 -29.09 7.52 10.37
C THR A 429 -28.01 7.67 9.33
N ALA A 430 -28.36 7.45 8.04
CA ALA A 430 -27.49 7.67 6.90
C ALA A 430 -28.17 8.61 5.89
N ILE A 431 -27.52 9.74 5.58
CA ILE A 431 -27.93 10.69 4.54
C ILE A 431 -27.25 10.24 3.24
N VAL A 432 -28.03 9.81 2.26
CA VAL A 432 -27.54 9.15 1.05
C VAL A 432 -28.19 9.73 -0.21
N PRO A 433 -27.60 9.54 -1.42
CA PRO A 433 -28.20 9.98 -2.65
C PRO A 433 -29.57 9.28 -2.89
N LYS A 434 -30.60 10.05 -3.20
CA LYS A 434 -31.95 9.55 -3.45
C LYS A 434 -31.98 8.50 -4.57
N HIS A 435 -31.17 8.69 -5.59
CA HIS A 435 -31.12 7.73 -6.71
C HIS A 435 -30.56 6.37 -6.27
N ASN A 436 -29.50 6.32 -5.46
CA ASN A 436 -29.01 5.06 -4.89
C ASN A 436 -30.06 4.38 -4.00
N LEU A 437 -30.79 5.17 -3.18
CA LEU A 437 -31.80 4.65 -2.29
C LEU A 437 -32.95 3.92 -3.04
N ASN A 438 -33.33 4.41 -4.22
CA ASN A 438 -34.33 3.78 -5.06
C ASN A 438 -33.90 2.40 -5.59
N MET A 439 -32.61 2.09 -5.58
CA MET A 439 -32.03 0.82 -6.04
C MET A 439 -31.74 -0.16 -4.90
N LEU A 440 -31.87 0.29 -3.65
CA LEU A 440 -31.58 -0.49 -2.46
C LEU A 440 -32.87 -1.06 -1.85
N ASP A 441 -32.77 -2.26 -1.31
CA ASP A 441 -33.76 -2.81 -0.41
C ASP A 441 -33.48 -2.33 1.02
N ALA A 442 -34.23 -1.32 1.48
CA ALA A 442 -34.04 -0.73 2.81
C ALA A 442 -34.30 -1.74 3.96
N ALA A 443 -35.00 -2.84 3.70
CA ALA A 443 -35.25 -3.89 4.68
C ALA A 443 -33.95 -4.65 5.09
N GLN A 444 -32.88 -4.56 4.27
CA GLN A 444 -31.60 -5.15 4.57
C GLN A 444 -30.81 -4.41 5.66
N PHE A 445 -31.25 -3.20 6.06
CA PHE A 445 -30.55 -2.35 7.04
C PHE A 445 -31.45 -2.04 8.25
N PRO A 446 -31.87 -3.06 9.03
CA PRO A 446 -32.71 -2.87 10.19
C PRO A 446 -32.02 -1.97 11.22
N GLY A 447 -32.72 -0.96 11.74
CA GLY A 447 -32.19 0.00 12.71
C GLY A 447 -31.37 1.16 12.12
N LEU A 448 -31.13 1.20 10.81
CA LEU A 448 -30.50 2.31 10.12
C LEU A 448 -31.54 3.08 9.28
N ARG A 449 -31.87 4.30 9.71
CA ARG A 449 -32.76 5.20 8.98
C ARG A 449 -32.04 5.77 7.75
N LEU A 450 -32.53 5.49 6.56
CA LEU A 450 -31.98 5.99 5.31
C LEU A 450 -32.73 7.27 4.88
N VAL A 451 -31.99 8.39 4.77
CA VAL A 451 -32.52 9.69 4.35
C VAL A 451 -32.02 9.98 2.94
N GLY A 452 -32.88 9.73 1.94
CA GLY A 452 -32.56 9.98 0.53
C GLY A 452 -32.67 11.46 0.17
N VAL A 453 -31.60 12.05 -0.35
CA VAL A 453 -31.51 13.46 -0.77
C VAL A 453 -31.12 13.59 -2.23
N ALA A 454 -31.79 14.50 -2.96
CA ALA A 454 -31.50 14.82 -4.35
C ALA A 454 -30.61 16.06 -4.49
N TYR A 455 -30.70 16.98 -3.54
CA TYR A 455 -29.97 18.25 -3.54
C TYR A 455 -29.29 18.53 -2.19
N LEU A 456 -28.20 19.25 -2.22
CA LEU A 456 -27.43 19.63 -1.04
C LEU A 456 -28.27 20.37 0.04
N ARG A 457 -29.22 21.21 -0.39
CA ARG A 457 -30.17 21.87 0.53
C ARG A 457 -31.01 20.89 1.34
N GLU A 458 -31.43 19.79 0.73
CA GLU A 458 -32.23 18.76 1.43
C GLU A 458 -31.38 18.08 2.51
N ALA A 459 -30.11 17.79 2.22
CA ALA A 459 -29.18 17.21 3.18
C ALA A 459 -28.92 18.13 4.37
N ILE A 460 -28.72 19.44 4.11
CA ILE A 460 -28.53 20.43 5.17
C ILE A 460 -29.82 20.60 6.02
N ASN A 461 -30.99 20.51 5.40
CA ASN A 461 -32.25 20.55 6.14
C ASN A 461 -32.47 19.29 6.97
N ALA A 462 -32.02 18.12 6.50
CA ALA A 462 -32.12 16.87 7.26
C ALA A 462 -31.39 16.91 8.61
N ILE A 463 -30.26 17.63 8.71
CA ILE A 463 -29.55 17.82 9.98
C ILE A 463 -30.21 18.88 10.88
N LYS A 464 -31.07 19.76 10.34
CA LYS A 464 -31.80 20.77 11.13
C LYS A 464 -33.05 20.23 11.81
N ILE A 465 -33.71 19.22 11.23
CA ILE A 465 -35.02 18.70 11.66
C ILE A 465 -34.90 17.80 12.91
N ASN A 466 -33.73 17.30 13.22
CA ASN A 466 -33.50 16.42 14.38
C ASN A 466 -33.22 17.19 15.70
N LYS A 467 -33.80 18.40 15.85
CA LYS A 467 -33.85 19.15 17.11
C LYS A 467 -35.09 18.82 17.92
#